data_9f8cb0cfbf860f04d6828ed3a878332f
#
_entry.id   9f8cb0cfbf860f04d6828ed3a878332f
#
_cell.length_a   1.000
_cell.length_b   1.000
_cell.length_c   1.000
_cell.angle_alpha   90.00
_cell.angle_beta   90.00
_cell.angle_gamma   90.00
#
_symmetry.space_group_name_H-M   'P 1'
#
loop_
_entity.id
_entity.type
_entity.pdbx_description
1 polymer ?
#
loop_
_entity_poly.entity_id
_entity_poly.type
_entity_poly.pdbx_seq_one_letter_code
_entity_poly.pdbx_strand_id
1 'polypeptide(L)'
;GNTGTLMVDRFLQTTDFILGIGTSFAISNFTAPMPPGVIKAQVTNVPEDLNRDNRVQYGAIGDARLVLQQLLEESKSQLGEHGRGDVHGVRDEIAEIKKEFMEEWGPRLNSNEIPMSPYRIFKEMMNAVDPRDCIVTHDSGYPRNQIVPFWPALKPRSYIGWGKSTQLGYGLGLALGAKIAAPEKIVINVMGDAAFGMAGMDIETASRSELGTITVVLNNGVMTHYYDHFPHATEHWKSNELGGNYTDTAKSLGAYGERVTSPDEIGSAMARAVEASKTGQPALLEMISKEEETISTYGR
;
A
#
# COMPACT_ATOMS: atom_id res chain seq x y z
N GLY A 1 -7.17 7.55 -3.76
CA GLY A 1 -6.37 8.70 -3.46
C GLY A 1 -5.39 9.04 -4.58
N ASN A 2 -4.62 10.08 -4.40
CA ASN A 2 -3.61 10.52 -5.40
C ASN A 2 -2.49 9.47 -5.58
N THR A 3 -2.30 8.64 -4.59
CA THR A 3 -1.45 7.45 -4.65
C THR A 3 -2.22 6.23 -5.15
N GLY A 4 -3.42 6.47 -5.64
CA GLY A 4 -4.22 5.48 -6.30
C GLY A 4 -3.60 5.14 -7.64
N THR A 5 -4.06 4.06 -8.17
CA THR A 5 -3.52 3.49 -9.37
C THR A 5 -4.05 4.24 -10.59
N LEU A 6 -3.23 4.39 -11.61
CA LEU A 6 -3.66 4.84 -12.93
C LEU A 6 -4.83 3.99 -13.47
N MET A 7 -4.90 2.71 -13.09
CA MET A 7 -6.03 1.83 -13.40
C MET A 7 -7.36 2.38 -12.88
N VAL A 8 -7.37 2.90 -11.64
CA VAL A 8 -8.59 3.49 -11.05
C VAL A 8 -8.97 4.78 -11.77
N ASP A 9 -7.98 5.59 -12.13
CA ASP A 9 -8.23 6.82 -12.90
C ASP A 9 -8.87 6.50 -14.26
N ARG A 10 -8.28 5.58 -15.02
CA ARG A 10 -8.81 5.15 -16.33
C ARG A 10 -10.27 4.66 -16.22
N PHE A 11 -10.58 3.85 -15.21
CA PHE A 11 -11.94 3.38 -14.97
C PHE A 11 -12.89 4.52 -14.55
N LEU A 12 -12.43 5.46 -13.72
CA LEU A 12 -13.26 6.59 -13.28
C LEU A 12 -13.63 7.54 -14.43
N GLN A 13 -12.82 7.64 -15.49
CA GLN A 13 -13.12 8.51 -16.65
C GLN A 13 -14.38 8.08 -17.42
N THR A 14 -14.76 6.80 -17.33
CA THR A 14 -15.97 6.23 -17.97
C THR A 14 -17.16 6.14 -17.02
N THR A 15 -16.98 6.52 -15.76
CA THR A 15 -17.98 6.40 -14.70
C THR A 15 -19.08 7.45 -14.83
N ASP A 16 -20.33 7.04 -14.79
CA ASP A 16 -21.53 7.87 -14.79
C ASP A 16 -22.14 8.10 -13.42
N PHE A 17 -21.79 7.24 -12.43
CA PHE A 17 -22.31 7.28 -11.08
C PHE A 17 -21.27 6.86 -10.04
N ILE A 18 -21.14 7.60 -8.95
CA ILE A 18 -20.25 7.27 -7.83
C ILE A 18 -21.06 7.16 -6.54
N LEU A 19 -21.07 5.95 -5.95
CA LEU A 19 -21.62 5.70 -4.62
C LEU A 19 -20.48 5.63 -3.60
N GLY A 20 -20.40 6.62 -2.72
CA GLY A 20 -19.45 6.65 -1.61
C GLY A 20 -20.10 6.23 -0.29
N ILE A 21 -19.58 5.18 0.33
CA ILE A 21 -20.09 4.67 1.61
C ILE A 21 -18.99 4.76 2.66
N GLY A 22 -19.31 5.41 3.79
CA GLY A 22 -18.34 5.62 4.87
C GLY A 22 -17.18 6.54 4.46
N THR A 23 -17.43 7.48 3.55
CA THR A 23 -16.43 8.43 3.05
C THR A 23 -16.93 9.86 3.21
N SER A 24 -16.01 10.79 3.50
CA SER A 24 -16.30 12.22 3.56
C SER A 24 -16.25 12.91 2.20
N PHE A 25 -15.77 12.24 1.16
CA PHE A 25 -15.38 12.87 -0.12
C PHE A 25 -14.50 14.13 0.05
N ALA A 26 -13.73 14.17 1.15
CA ALA A 26 -12.87 15.31 1.44
C ALA A 26 -11.77 15.46 0.38
N ILE A 27 -11.47 16.71 0.04
CA ILE A 27 -10.35 17.07 -0.84
C ILE A 27 -9.08 17.25 0.02
N SER A 28 -7.99 16.69 -0.43
CA SER A 28 -6.66 16.88 0.16
C SER A 28 -5.59 16.68 -0.91
N ASN A 29 -4.34 16.98 -0.59
CA ASN A 29 -3.20 16.71 -1.50
C ASN A 29 -3.03 15.22 -1.85
N PHE A 30 -3.72 14.34 -1.15
CA PHE A 30 -3.66 12.89 -1.34
C PHE A 30 -4.92 12.30 -1.99
N THR A 31 -5.89 13.13 -2.35
CA THR A 31 -7.12 12.69 -3.02
C THR A 31 -7.07 13.02 -4.50
N ALA A 32 -7.45 12.05 -5.32
CA ALA A 32 -7.65 12.31 -6.74
C ALA A 32 -8.92 13.14 -6.98
N PRO A 33 -8.93 14.02 -7.97
CA PRO A 33 -10.13 14.70 -8.38
C PRO A 33 -11.17 13.70 -8.90
N MET A 34 -12.43 13.93 -8.57
CA MET A 34 -13.52 13.17 -9.17
C MET A 34 -13.82 13.69 -10.57
N PRO A 35 -14.24 12.84 -11.52
CA PRO A 35 -14.63 13.27 -12.84
C PRO A 35 -15.72 14.35 -12.78
N PRO A 36 -15.66 15.40 -13.61
CA PRO A 36 -16.67 16.43 -13.64
C PRO A 36 -18.00 15.88 -14.19
N GLY A 37 -19.12 16.40 -13.66
CA GLY A 37 -20.45 16.03 -14.14
C GLY A 37 -20.98 14.68 -13.69
N VAL A 38 -20.19 13.84 -13.02
CA VAL A 38 -20.63 12.53 -12.53
C VAL A 38 -21.63 12.69 -11.39
N ILE A 39 -22.70 11.88 -11.42
CA ILE A 39 -23.68 11.82 -10.34
C ILE A 39 -23.05 11.15 -9.12
N LYS A 40 -23.21 11.79 -7.94
CA LYS A 40 -22.63 11.29 -6.69
C LYS A 40 -23.73 11.00 -5.67
N ALA A 41 -23.63 9.85 -5.03
CA ALA A 41 -24.37 9.53 -3.82
C ALA A 41 -23.40 9.28 -2.67
N GLN A 42 -23.74 9.76 -1.48
CA GLN A 42 -22.92 9.63 -0.27
C GLN A 42 -23.72 9.06 0.88
N VAL A 43 -23.15 8.06 1.52
CA VAL A 43 -23.65 7.51 2.79
C VAL A 43 -22.58 7.75 3.84
N THR A 44 -22.94 8.45 4.91
CA THR A 44 -22.03 8.74 6.03
C THR A 44 -22.81 8.76 7.34
N ASN A 45 -22.17 8.43 8.45
CA ASN A 45 -22.73 8.61 9.79
C ASN A 45 -22.32 9.94 10.45
N VAL A 46 -21.55 10.76 9.72
CA VAL A 46 -21.10 12.09 10.17
C VAL A 46 -21.81 13.15 9.33
N PRO A 47 -22.80 13.86 9.88
CA PRO A 47 -23.59 14.86 9.12
C PRO A 47 -22.73 15.92 8.44
N GLU A 48 -21.65 16.33 9.07
CA GLU A 48 -20.71 17.37 8.61
C GLU A 48 -19.90 16.95 7.37
N ASP A 49 -19.84 15.66 7.09
CA ASP A 49 -19.18 15.16 5.90
C ASP A 49 -20.07 15.23 4.64
N LEU A 50 -21.39 15.39 4.82
CA LEU A 50 -22.31 15.48 3.69
C LEU A 50 -22.16 16.82 2.97
N ASN A 51 -21.86 16.77 1.67
CA ASN A 51 -21.57 17.96 0.85
C ASN A 51 -20.38 18.81 1.34
N ARG A 52 -19.47 18.24 2.07
CA ARG A 52 -18.34 18.95 2.66
C ARG A 52 -17.47 19.65 1.60
N ASP A 53 -16.80 18.87 0.75
CA ASP A 53 -15.89 19.38 -0.29
C ASP A 53 -16.38 19.04 -1.70
N ASN A 54 -17.25 18.06 -1.81
CA ASN A 54 -17.88 17.64 -3.05
C ASN A 54 -19.39 17.66 -2.90
N ARG A 55 -20.07 18.39 -3.77
CA ARG A 55 -21.52 18.36 -3.83
C ARG A 55 -22.00 16.99 -4.31
N VAL A 56 -22.98 16.42 -3.60
CA VAL A 56 -23.61 15.15 -3.97
C VAL A 56 -25.08 15.40 -4.32
N GLN A 57 -25.60 14.61 -5.25
CA GLN A 57 -27.02 14.68 -5.64
C GLN A 57 -27.89 13.88 -4.68
N TYR A 58 -27.36 12.82 -4.11
CA TYR A 58 -28.07 11.97 -3.17
C TYR A 58 -27.24 11.79 -1.90
N GLY A 59 -27.85 12.02 -0.74
CA GLY A 59 -27.16 11.88 0.54
C GLY A 59 -28.01 11.13 1.55
N ALA A 60 -27.41 10.22 2.29
CA ALA A 60 -28.04 9.57 3.42
C ALA A 60 -27.10 9.59 4.64
N ILE A 61 -27.69 9.92 5.80
CA ILE A 61 -26.99 9.85 7.08
C ILE A 61 -27.45 8.58 7.80
N GLY A 62 -26.49 7.69 8.09
CA GLY A 62 -26.78 6.43 8.76
C GLY A 62 -25.58 5.52 8.85
N ASP A 63 -25.74 4.44 9.60
CA ASP A 63 -24.77 3.37 9.69
C ASP A 63 -24.62 2.68 8.33
N ALA A 64 -23.37 2.53 7.87
CA ALA A 64 -23.07 1.98 6.55
C ALA A 64 -23.64 0.59 6.32
N ARG A 65 -23.65 -0.29 7.34
CA ARG A 65 -24.17 -1.64 7.26
C ARG A 65 -25.69 -1.63 7.09
N LEU A 66 -26.39 -0.82 7.90
CA LEU A 66 -27.85 -0.73 7.85
C LEU A 66 -28.33 -0.13 6.53
N VAL A 67 -27.69 0.94 6.06
CA VAL A 67 -28.01 1.55 4.76
C VAL A 67 -27.72 0.58 3.61
N LEU A 68 -26.60 -0.15 3.63
CA LEU A 68 -26.31 -1.18 2.61
C LEU A 68 -27.36 -2.30 2.59
N GLN A 69 -27.84 -2.75 3.76
CA GLN A 69 -28.91 -3.73 3.84
C GLN A 69 -30.19 -3.21 3.19
N GLN A 70 -30.61 -1.98 3.53
CA GLN A 70 -31.77 -1.35 2.93
C GLN A 70 -31.63 -1.16 1.41
N LEU A 71 -30.47 -0.70 0.93
CA LEU A 71 -30.18 -0.58 -0.50
C LEU A 71 -30.24 -1.92 -1.21
N LEU A 72 -29.74 -2.99 -0.58
CA LEU A 72 -29.79 -4.34 -1.15
C LEU A 72 -31.24 -4.85 -1.24
N GLU A 73 -32.01 -4.69 -0.18
CA GLU A 73 -33.44 -5.10 -0.14
C GLU A 73 -34.25 -4.36 -1.21
N GLU A 74 -34.08 -3.03 -1.30
CA GLU A 74 -34.75 -2.21 -2.31
C GLU A 74 -34.32 -2.58 -3.73
N SER A 75 -33.02 -2.79 -3.95
CA SER A 75 -32.50 -3.20 -5.26
C SER A 75 -33.07 -4.56 -5.70
N LYS A 76 -33.20 -5.52 -4.78
CA LYS A 76 -33.85 -6.81 -5.07
C LYS A 76 -35.33 -6.65 -5.36
N SER A 77 -36.01 -5.77 -4.63
CA SER A 77 -37.43 -5.47 -4.88
C SER A 77 -37.70 -4.90 -6.28
N GLN A 78 -36.79 -4.01 -6.74
CA GLN A 78 -36.96 -3.34 -8.03
C GLN A 78 -36.42 -4.16 -9.22
N LEU A 79 -35.32 -4.88 -9.03
CA LEU A 79 -34.56 -5.55 -10.12
C LEU A 79 -34.66 -7.07 -10.06
N GLY A 80 -35.31 -7.63 -9.04
CA GLY A 80 -35.32 -9.07 -8.79
C GLY A 80 -34.03 -9.62 -8.20
N GLU A 81 -34.01 -10.92 -7.88
CA GLU A 81 -32.87 -11.58 -7.24
C GLU A 81 -31.56 -11.55 -8.08
N HIS A 82 -31.69 -11.47 -9.39
CA HIS A 82 -30.57 -11.47 -10.32
C HIS A 82 -30.04 -10.05 -10.62
N GLY A 83 -30.64 -9.02 -10.01
CA GLY A 83 -30.28 -7.64 -10.21
C GLY A 83 -30.38 -7.18 -11.66
N ARG A 84 -29.47 -6.35 -12.10
CA ARG A 84 -29.45 -5.77 -13.44
C ARG A 84 -29.06 -6.77 -14.56
N GLY A 85 -28.69 -7.99 -14.23
CA GLY A 85 -28.31 -9.02 -15.19
C GLY A 85 -26.87 -8.97 -15.63
N ASP A 86 -26.58 -8.62 -16.87
CA ASP A 86 -25.24 -8.68 -17.43
C ASP A 86 -24.28 -7.66 -16.80
N VAL A 87 -23.24 -8.18 -16.16
CA VAL A 87 -22.10 -7.41 -15.63
C VAL A 87 -20.78 -7.75 -16.35
N HIS A 88 -20.85 -8.55 -17.43
CA HIS A 88 -19.65 -9.01 -18.15
C HIS A 88 -18.90 -7.82 -18.74
N GLY A 89 -19.57 -6.85 -19.36
CA GLY A 89 -18.95 -5.67 -19.95
C GLY A 89 -18.08 -4.89 -18.97
N VAL A 90 -18.53 -4.68 -17.72
CA VAL A 90 -17.73 -3.98 -16.68
C VAL A 90 -16.54 -4.81 -16.24
N ARG A 91 -16.68 -6.13 -16.13
CA ARG A 91 -15.57 -7.02 -15.77
C ARG A 91 -14.50 -7.04 -16.86
N ASP A 92 -14.93 -7.09 -18.11
CA ASP A 92 -14.04 -7.09 -19.28
C ASP A 92 -13.29 -5.76 -19.38
N GLU A 93 -13.96 -4.63 -19.16
CA GLU A 93 -13.35 -3.30 -19.09
C GLU A 93 -12.27 -3.23 -17.99
N ILE A 94 -12.59 -3.67 -16.78
CA ILE A 94 -11.62 -3.71 -15.68
C ILE A 94 -10.43 -4.64 -16.01
N ALA A 95 -10.69 -5.78 -16.62
CA ALA A 95 -9.65 -6.73 -17.00
C ALA A 95 -8.70 -6.15 -18.05
N GLU A 96 -9.23 -5.46 -19.06
CA GLU A 96 -8.42 -4.82 -20.10
C GLU A 96 -7.59 -3.67 -19.54
N ILE A 97 -8.18 -2.79 -18.72
CA ILE A 97 -7.43 -1.71 -18.03
C ILE A 97 -6.27 -2.28 -17.19
N LYS A 98 -6.51 -3.36 -16.47
CA LYS A 98 -5.46 -4.03 -15.69
C LYS A 98 -4.39 -4.63 -16.57
N LYS A 99 -4.75 -5.24 -17.68
CA LYS A 99 -3.83 -5.84 -18.63
C LYS A 99 -2.92 -4.78 -19.23
N GLU A 100 -3.48 -3.70 -19.77
CA GLU A 100 -2.72 -2.57 -20.31
C GLU A 100 -1.75 -1.99 -19.27
N PHE A 101 -2.22 -1.80 -18.04
CA PHE A 101 -1.38 -1.32 -16.95
C PHE A 101 -0.21 -2.26 -16.66
N MET A 102 -0.46 -3.55 -16.58
CA MET A 102 0.58 -4.55 -16.30
C MET A 102 1.57 -4.70 -17.46
N GLU A 103 1.14 -4.50 -18.70
CA GLU A 103 2.02 -4.45 -19.87
C GLU A 103 2.93 -3.21 -19.81
N GLU A 104 2.39 -2.05 -19.50
CA GLU A 104 3.14 -0.79 -19.34
C GLU A 104 4.20 -0.88 -18.22
N TRP A 105 3.85 -1.51 -17.09
CA TRP A 105 4.73 -1.63 -15.93
C TRP A 105 5.62 -2.89 -15.98
N GLY A 106 5.38 -3.78 -16.92
CA GLY A 106 6.12 -5.02 -17.09
C GLY A 106 7.64 -4.86 -17.12
N PRO A 107 8.23 -3.92 -17.84
CA PRO A 107 9.68 -3.69 -17.85
C PRO A 107 10.24 -3.43 -16.44
N ARG A 108 9.58 -2.64 -15.61
CA ARG A 108 10.02 -2.35 -14.23
C ARG A 108 9.89 -3.54 -13.31
N LEU A 109 8.78 -4.28 -13.44
CA LEU A 109 8.51 -5.48 -12.66
C LEU A 109 9.47 -6.63 -12.98
N ASN A 110 10.07 -6.63 -14.18
CA ASN A 110 11.00 -7.67 -14.66
C ASN A 110 12.44 -7.17 -14.78
N SER A 111 12.75 -5.99 -14.22
CA SER A 111 14.09 -5.42 -14.29
C SER A 111 15.11 -6.29 -13.56
N ASN A 112 16.27 -6.48 -14.18
CA ASN A 112 17.43 -7.15 -13.58
C ASN A 112 18.55 -6.16 -13.23
N GLU A 113 18.24 -4.86 -13.18
CA GLU A 113 19.23 -3.84 -12.84
C GLU A 113 19.71 -3.94 -11.40
N ILE A 114 20.93 -3.48 -11.17
CA ILE A 114 21.58 -3.39 -9.84
C ILE A 114 22.14 -1.96 -9.73
N PRO A 115 21.75 -1.22 -8.66
CA PRO A 115 20.81 -1.55 -7.57
C PRO A 115 19.39 -1.86 -8.06
N MET A 116 18.67 -2.69 -7.30
CA MET A 116 17.41 -3.29 -7.72
C MET A 116 16.29 -2.27 -7.91
N SER A 117 15.43 -2.49 -8.90
CA SER A 117 14.16 -1.78 -9.01
C SER A 117 13.24 -2.15 -7.84
N PRO A 118 12.61 -1.18 -7.14
CA PRO A 118 11.63 -1.48 -6.09
C PRO A 118 10.44 -2.30 -6.64
N TYR A 119 10.07 -2.11 -7.89
CA TYR A 119 8.99 -2.88 -8.53
C TYR A 119 9.34 -4.36 -8.72
N ARG A 120 10.61 -4.68 -9.03
CA ARG A 120 11.08 -6.07 -9.07
C ARG A 120 11.05 -6.69 -7.69
N ILE A 121 11.42 -5.94 -6.66
CA ILE A 121 11.35 -6.40 -5.27
C ILE A 121 9.90 -6.79 -4.93
N PHE A 122 8.92 -5.94 -5.20
CA PHE A 122 7.52 -6.25 -4.91
C PHE A 122 7.00 -7.46 -5.68
N LYS A 123 7.37 -7.60 -6.95
CA LYS A 123 7.00 -8.78 -7.74
C LYS A 123 7.52 -10.07 -7.11
N GLU A 124 8.80 -10.10 -6.75
CA GLU A 124 9.40 -11.29 -6.17
C GLU A 124 8.86 -11.58 -4.75
N MET A 125 8.54 -10.55 -3.97
CA MET A 125 7.82 -10.72 -2.71
C MET A 125 6.47 -11.41 -2.92
N MET A 126 5.67 -10.98 -3.91
CA MET A 126 4.37 -11.59 -4.23
C MET A 126 4.52 -13.02 -4.75
N ASN A 127 5.60 -13.34 -5.45
CA ASN A 127 5.89 -14.70 -5.92
C ASN A 127 6.30 -15.63 -4.77
N ALA A 128 6.90 -15.10 -3.72
CA ALA A 128 7.44 -15.87 -2.60
C ALA A 128 6.39 -16.28 -1.54
N VAL A 129 5.21 -15.63 -1.52
CA VAL A 129 4.16 -15.88 -0.52
C VAL A 129 2.78 -15.90 -1.18
N ASP A 130 1.80 -16.59 -0.57
CA ASP A 130 0.40 -16.42 -0.99
C ASP A 130 -0.18 -15.15 -0.33
N PRO A 131 -0.60 -14.14 -1.11
CA PRO A 131 -1.20 -12.92 -0.56
C PRO A 131 -2.45 -13.16 0.30
N ARG A 132 -3.12 -14.31 0.17
CA ARG A 132 -4.28 -14.69 1.02
C ARG A 132 -3.87 -14.98 2.45
N ASP A 133 -2.62 -15.37 2.66
CA ASP A 133 -2.07 -15.71 3.98
C ASP A 133 -1.26 -14.56 4.60
N CYS A 134 -1.21 -13.44 3.88
CA CYS A 134 -0.45 -12.28 4.31
C CYS A 134 -1.32 -11.16 4.84
N ILE A 135 -0.75 -10.38 5.76
CA ILE A 135 -1.15 -9.01 6.05
C ILE A 135 0.03 -8.12 5.70
N VAL A 136 -0.20 -7.15 4.81
CA VAL A 136 0.82 -6.19 4.42
C VAL A 136 0.54 -4.85 5.03
N THR A 137 1.56 -4.28 5.65
CA THR A 137 1.60 -2.88 6.06
C THR A 137 2.65 -2.15 5.24
N HIS A 138 2.55 -0.86 5.17
CA HIS A 138 3.56 -0.04 4.50
C HIS A 138 3.82 1.22 5.29
N ASP A 139 4.99 1.78 5.07
CA ASP A 139 5.34 3.07 5.61
C ASP A 139 5.00 4.21 4.64
N SER A 140 5.22 5.43 5.05
CA SER A 140 5.01 6.63 4.25
C SER A 140 6.05 6.78 3.13
N GLY A 141 5.79 7.69 2.23
CA GLY A 141 6.68 8.02 1.12
C GLY A 141 6.54 7.10 -0.08
N TYR A 142 7.62 6.94 -0.81
CA TYR A 142 7.67 6.18 -2.06
C TYR A 142 7.30 4.71 -1.92
N PRO A 143 7.72 3.97 -0.87
CA PRO A 143 7.33 2.56 -0.70
C PRO A 143 5.81 2.37 -0.74
N ARG A 144 5.03 3.25 -0.08
CA ARG A 144 3.57 3.24 -0.15
C ARG A 144 3.07 3.42 -1.58
N ASN A 145 3.55 4.46 -2.25
CA ASN A 145 3.07 4.84 -3.58
C ASN A 145 3.41 3.78 -4.62
N GLN A 146 4.50 3.08 -4.42
CA GLN A 146 5.02 2.08 -5.35
C GLN A 146 4.35 0.71 -5.16
N ILE A 147 4.05 0.27 -3.92
CA ILE A 147 3.47 -1.06 -3.68
C ILE A 147 1.96 -1.11 -3.91
N VAL A 148 1.24 -0.01 -3.63
CA VAL A 148 -0.24 0.05 -3.72
C VAL A 148 -0.82 -0.48 -5.04
N PRO A 149 -0.27 -0.16 -6.22
CA PRO A 149 -0.82 -0.64 -7.49
C PRO A 149 -0.71 -2.14 -7.71
N PHE A 150 0.21 -2.82 -7.02
CA PHE A 150 0.61 -4.18 -7.35
C PHE A 150 0.19 -5.21 -6.32
N TRP A 151 0.22 -4.87 -5.03
CA TRP A 151 -0.12 -5.84 -3.99
C TRP A 151 -1.63 -6.12 -3.95
N PRO A 152 -2.08 -7.38 -4.16
CA PRO A 152 -3.50 -7.71 -4.19
C PRO A 152 -4.05 -7.86 -2.77
N ALA A 153 -5.03 -7.02 -2.40
CA ALA A 153 -5.78 -7.16 -1.15
C ALA A 153 -6.92 -8.16 -1.34
N LEU A 154 -6.66 -9.45 -1.17
CA LEU A 154 -7.60 -10.54 -1.49
C LEU A 154 -8.56 -10.91 -0.36
N LYS A 155 -8.29 -10.44 0.86
CA LYS A 155 -9.14 -10.66 2.05
C LYS A 155 -9.34 -9.35 2.82
N PRO A 156 -10.43 -9.20 3.56
CA PRO A 156 -10.59 -8.06 4.45
C PRO A 156 -9.41 -7.96 5.43
N ARG A 157 -8.90 -6.73 5.61
CA ARG A 157 -7.77 -6.41 6.50
C ARG A 157 -6.43 -7.06 6.12
N SER A 158 -6.27 -7.55 4.88
CA SER A 158 -4.98 -8.09 4.41
C SER A 158 -4.00 -7.02 3.92
N TYR A 159 -4.45 -5.79 3.75
CA TYR A 159 -3.64 -4.62 3.41
C TYR A 159 -4.02 -3.47 4.31
N ILE A 160 -3.11 -3.04 5.18
CA ILE A 160 -3.40 -2.06 6.22
C ILE A 160 -2.51 -0.84 6.04
N GLY A 161 -3.12 0.27 5.71
CA GLY A 161 -2.50 1.59 5.71
C GLY A 161 -3.05 2.46 6.84
N TRP A 162 -2.51 3.64 6.99
CA TRP A 162 -2.83 4.55 8.10
C TRP A 162 -3.58 5.83 7.65
N GLY A 163 -4.31 5.72 6.56
CA GLY A 163 -5.26 6.75 6.13
C GLY A 163 -4.62 8.03 5.63
N LYS A 164 -5.00 9.17 6.18
CA LYS A 164 -4.58 10.50 5.72
C LYS A 164 -3.27 11.00 6.34
N SER A 165 -2.71 10.33 7.33
CA SER A 165 -1.44 10.71 7.93
C SER A 165 -0.26 10.38 7.01
N THR A 166 0.88 11.03 7.15
CA THR A 166 2.09 10.79 6.34
C THR A 166 3.32 10.62 7.20
N GLN A 167 3.13 10.19 8.43
CA GLN A 167 4.22 9.99 9.37
C GLN A 167 5.10 8.82 8.96
N LEU A 168 6.40 9.02 8.94
CA LEU A 168 7.39 7.97 8.77
C LEU A 168 7.56 7.15 10.06
N GLY A 169 7.84 5.85 9.92
CA GLY A 169 8.02 4.92 11.03
C GLY A 169 6.74 4.23 11.50
N TYR A 170 5.57 4.66 11.03
CA TYR A 170 4.28 4.10 11.47
C TYR A 170 4.07 2.64 11.06
N GLY A 171 4.57 2.27 9.89
CA GLY A 171 4.35 0.95 9.29
C GLY A 171 4.82 -0.21 10.16
N LEU A 172 5.94 -0.05 10.87
CA LEU A 172 6.51 -1.08 11.73
C LEU A 172 5.60 -1.38 12.93
N GLY A 173 5.20 -0.35 13.69
CA GLY A 173 4.27 -0.53 14.82
C GLY A 173 2.92 -1.11 14.38
N LEU A 174 2.44 -0.73 13.20
CA LEU A 174 1.22 -1.29 12.62
C LEU A 174 1.37 -2.79 12.30
N ALA A 175 2.53 -3.22 11.81
CA ALA A 175 2.83 -4.63 11.58
C ALA A 175 2.86 -5.43 12.88
N LEU A 176 3.47 -4.90 13.95
CA LEU A 176 3.46 -5.54 15.27
C LEU A 176 2.03 -5.74 15.78
N GLY A 177 1.20 -4.69 15.69
CA GLY A 177 -0.22 -4.78 16.04
C GLY A 177 -0.99 -5.80 15.20
N ALA A 178 -0.72 -5.86 13.90
CA ALA A 178 -1.32 -6.85 13.00
C ALA A 178 -0.92 -8.28 13.37
N LYS A 179 0.35 -8.51 13.75
CA LYS A 179 0.84 -9.84 14.18
C LYS A 179 0.22 -10.29 15.51
N ILE A 180 0.01 -9.36 16.43
CA ILE A 180 -0.72 -9.65 17.69
C ILE A 180 -2.17 -10.03 17.39
N ALA A 181 -2.82 -9.32 16.49
CA ALA A 181 -4.23 -9.54 16.15
C ALA A 181 -4.48 -10.80 15.28
N ALA A 182 -3.47 -11.24 14.53
CA ALA A 182 -3.55 -12.40 13.64
C ALA A 182 -2.20 -13.17 13.63
N PRO A 183 -1.90 -13.89 14.72
CA PRO A 183 -0.60 -14.53 14.92
C PRO A 183 -0.28 -15.61 13.89
N GLU A 184 -1.31 -16.21 13.27
CA GLU A 184 -1.17 -17.23 12.24
C GLU A 184 -0.77 -16.66 10.87
N LYS A 185 -0.91 -15.35 10.66
CA LYS A 185 -0.63 -14.70 9.37
C LYS A 185 0.85 -14.36 9.20
N ILE A 186 1.31 -14.38 7.95
CA ILE A 186 2.57 -13.76 7.55
C ILE A 186 2.34 -12.26 7.50
N VAL A 187 3.00 -11.51 8.39
CA VAL A 187 2.88 -10.05 8.42
C VAL A 187 4.13 -9.43 7.83
N ILE A 188 3.95 -8.67 6.77
CA ILE A 188 5.05 -8.02 6.02
C ILE A 188 4.86 -6.51 6.11
N ASN A 189 5.88 -5.80 6.60
CA ASN A 189 5.96 -4.34 6.53
C ASN A 189 6.95 -3.92 5.45
N VAL A 190 6.56 -2.98 4.60
CA VAL A 190 7.43 -2.39 3.58
C VAL A 190 7.70 -0.94 3.93
N MET A 191 8.97 -0.60 4.08
CA MET A 191 9.38 0.75 4.46
C MET A 191 10.69 1.16 3.78
N GLY A 192 10.93 2.47 3.71
CA GLY A 192 12.21 3.01 3.27
C GLY A 192 13.22 3.07 4.42
N ASP A 193 14.46 3.25 4.07
CA ASP A 193 15.59 3.42 4.99
C ASP A 193 15.41 4.61 5.95
N ALA A 194 14.90 5.75 5.47
CA ALA A 194 14.59 6.90 6.32
C ALA A 194 13.54 6.55 7.40
N ALA A 195 12.49 5.85 7.02
CA ALA A 195 11.45 5.42 7.95
C ALA A 195 11.99 4.41 8.97
N PHE A 196 12.84 3.49 8.52
CA PHE A 196 13.53 2.56 9.43
C PHE A 196 14.43 3.30 10.42
N GLY A 197 15.16 4.31 9.97
CA GLY A 197 15.99 5.16 10.85
C GLY A 197 15.20 5.85 11.97
N MET A 198 13.89 6.06 11.78
CA MET A 198 13.01 6.70 12.78
C MET A 198 12.39 5.70 13.76
N ALA A 199 12.12 4.46 13.35
CA ALA A 199 11.36 3.50 14.15
C ALA A 199 12.01 2.11 14.25
N GLY A 200 13.17 1.90 13.65
CA GLY A 200 13.81 0.58 13.57
C GLY A 200 14.13 -0.06 14.91
N MET A 201 14.23 0.73 15.98
CA MET A 201 14.44 0.21 17.34
C MET A 201 13.25 -0.65 17.83
N ASP A 202 12.06 -0.53 17.26
CA ASP A 202 10.91 -1.37 17.59
C ASP A 202 11.08 -2.84 17.15
N ILE A 203 12.13 -3.15 16.38
CA ILE A 203 12.56 -4.54 16.13
C ILE A 203 12.95 -5.25 17.43
N GLU A 204 13.52 -4.54 18.41
CA GLU A 204 13.77 -5.10 19.75
C GLU A 204 12.46 -5.54 20.42
N THR A 205 11.44 -4.69 20.35
CA THR A 205 10.11 -5.03 20.89
C THR A 205 9.54 -6.28 20.21
N ALA A 206 9.67 -6.37 18.88
CA ALA A 206 9.26 -7.57 18.14
C ALA A 206 10.02 -8.81 18.59
N SER A 207 11.35 -8.71 18.76
CA SER A 207 12.21 -9.82 19.18
C SER A 207 11.88 -10.29 20.59
N ARG A 208 11.80 -9.38 21.53
CA ARG A 208 11.49 -9.68 22.94
C ARG A 208 10.09 -10.25 23.13
N SER A 209 9.15 -9.86 22.27
CA SER A 209 7.75 -10.31 22.34
C SER A 209 7.45 -11.46 21.39
N GLU A 210 8.46 -12.04 20.74
CA GLU A 210 8.35 -13.16 19.80
C GLU A 210 7.32 -12.91 18.68
N LEU A 211 7.28 -11.67 18.20
CA LEU A 211 6.38 -11.25 17.11
C LEU A 211 7.08 -11.43 15.76
N GLY A 212 6.95 -12.60 15.17
CA GLY A 212 7.54 -12.95 13.90
C GLY A 212 6.96 -12.14 12.72
N THR A 213 7.35 -10.86 12.61
CA THR A 213 7.04 -9.99 11.48
C THR A 213 8.21 -9.97 10.49
N ILE A 214 7.93 -9.65 9.24
CA ILE A 214 8.95 -9.48 8.21
C ILE A 214 8.97 -8.00 7.82
N THR A 215 10.10 -7.33 8.03
CA THR A 215 10.31 -5.94 7.61
C THR A 215 11.19 -5.92 6.38
N VAL A 216 10.68 -5.41 5.28
CA VAL A 216 11.40 -5.19 4.03
C VAL A 216 11.78 -3.72 3.96
N VAL A 217 13.06 -3.43 4.06
CA VAL A 217 13.61 -2.08 3.95
C VAL A 217 14.12 -1.86 2.54
N LEU A 218 13.51 -0.93 1.82
CA LEU A 218 14.03 -0.43 0.54
C LEU A 218 15.13 0.56 0.85
N ASN A 219 16.37 0.10 0.75
CA ASN A 219 17.55 0.92 1.02
C ASN A 219 18.10 1.48 -0.30
N ASN A 220 17.75 2.70 -0.61
CA ASN A 220 18.28 3.46 -1.74
C ASN A 220 19.30 4.54 -1.31
N GLY A 221 19.54 4.68 0.01
CA GLY A 221 20.52 5.62 0.58
C GLY A 221 20.09 7.09 0.57
N VAL A 222 18.83 7.39 0.21
CA VAL A 222 18.36 8.77 0.13
C VAL A 222 16.89 8.91 0.56
N MET A 223 16.54 10.10 1.02
CA MET A 223 15.15 10.53 1.06
C MET A 223 14.73 10.97 -0.35
N THR A 224 14.14 10.06 -1.09
CA THR A 224 13.76 10.24 -2.49
C THR A 224 12.99 11.55 -2.73
N HIS A 225 13.39 12.31 -3.74
CA HIS A 225 12.79 13.58 -4.16
C HIS A 225 13.02 14.77 -3.20
N TYR A 226 13.77 14.60 -2.11
CA TYR A 226 14.00 15.70 -1.17
C TYR A 226 15.08 16.69 -1.64
N TYR A 227 15.91 16.31 -2.59
CA TYR A 227 16.89 17.25 -3.20
C TYR A 227 16.19 18.48 -3.77
N ASP A 228 15.11 18.31 -4.51
CA ASP A 228 14.37 19.39 -5.14
C ASP A 228 13.65 20.30 -4.12
N HIS A 229 13.31 19.75 -2.94
CA HIS A 229 12.63 20.49 -1.89
C HIS A 229 13.60 21.34 -1.06
N PHE A 230 14.81 20.82 -0.82
CA PHE A 230 15.81 21.44 0.03
C PHE A 230 17.21 21.41 -0.59
N PRO A 231 17.42 21.96 -1.82
CA PRO A 231 18.67 21.80 -2.55
C PRO A 231 19.86 22.38 -1.79
N HIS A 232 19.70 23.54 -1.17
CA HIS A 232 20.78 24.19 -0.41
C HIS A 232 21.21 23.38 0.84
N ALA A 233 20.24 22.83 1.58
CA ALA A 233 20.54 21.99 2.73
C ALA A 233 21.18 20.66 2.31
N THR A 234 20.75 20.11 1.20
CA THR A 234 21.34 18.88 0.64
C THR A 234 22.77 19.09 0.18
N GLU A 235 23.04 20.19 -0.51
CA GLU A 235 24.37 20.52 -0.99
C GLU A 235 25.38 20.74 0.16
N HIS A 236 24.96 21.42 1.24
CA HIS A 236 25.85 21.81 2.33
C HIS A 236 25.95 20.76 3.44
N TRP A 237 24.88 20.03 3.72
CA TRP A 237 24.79 19.13 4.88
C TRP A 237 24.34 17.71 4.54
N LYS A 238 24.21 17.37 3.25
CA LYS A 238 23.78 16.04 2.80
C LYS A 238 22.47 15.60 3.45
N SER A 239 21.53 16.55 3.62
CA SER A 239 20.33 16.38 4.42
C SER A 239 19.36 15.33 3.88
N ASN A 240 19.50 14.89 2.63
CA ASN A 240 18.73 13.82 2.02
C ASN A 240 19.48 12.48 1.95
N GLU A 241 20.79 12.46 2.23
CA GLU A 241 21.58 11.23 2.20
C GLU A 241 21.36 10.42 3.48
N LEU A 242 21.27 9.12 3.33
CA LEU A 242 21.09 8.16 4.40
C LEU A 242 22.19 7.10 4.32
N GLY A 243 22.57 6.58 5.46
CA GLY A 243 23.60 5.55 5.53
C GLY A 243 23.33 4.60 6.69
N GLY A 244 24.01 3.47 6.66
CA GLY A 244 23.93 2.49 7.73
C GLY A 244 23.89 1.06 7.23
N ASN A 245 23.95 0.14 8.18
CA ASN A 245 23.79 -1.28 7.97
C ASN A 245 22.57 -1.72 8.78
N TYR A 246 21.42 -1.73 8.15
CA TYR A 246 20.16 -2.03 8.80
C TYR A 246 20.04 -3.52 9.14
N THR A 247 20.67 -4.36 8.36
CA THR A 247 20.77 -5.81 8.62
C THR A 247 21.50 -6.10 9.92
N ASP A 248 22.67 -5.50 10.16
CA ASP A 248 23.41 -5.72 11.40
C ASP A 248 22.72 -5.06 12.60
N THR A 249 22.07 -3.93 12.40
CA THR A 249 21.22 -3.31 13.41
C THR A 249 20.11 -4.27 13.83
N ALA A 250 19.38 -4.87 12.90
CA ALA A 250 18.32 -5.83 13.21
C ALA A 250 18.84 -7.06 13.95
N LYS A 251 19.99 -7.61 13.53
CA LYS A 251 20.65 -8.74 14.22
C LYS A 251 21.02 -8.38 15.65
N SER A 252 21.55 -7.19 15.89
CA SER A 252 21.90 -6.74 17.24
C SER A 252 20.69 -6.60 18.16
N LEU A 253 19.51 -6.43 17.59
CA LEU A 253 18.21 -6.38 18.29
C LEU A 253 17.51 -7.75 18.39
N GLY A 254 18.17 -8.85 17.97
CA GLY A 254 17.66 -10.22 18.09
C GLY A 254 16.86 -10.74 16.89
N ALA A 255 16.74 -9.96 15.81
CA ALA A 255 16.05 -10.37 14.60
C ALA A 255 16.94 -11.21 13.67
N TYR A 256 16.31 -12.00 12.80
CA TYR A 256 16.94 -12.45 11.58
C TYR A 256 17.21 -11.24 10.67
N GLY A 257 18.38 -11.13 10.09
CA GLY A 257 18.73 -10.04 9.19
C GLY A 257 19.47 -10.53 7.95
N GLU A 258 19.05 -10.06 6.78
CA GLU A 258 19.71 -10.39 5.52
C GLU A 258 19.73 -9.18 4.58
N ARG A 259 20.89 -8.93 3.97
CA ARG A 259 21.06 -7.91 2.93
C ARG A 259 20.99 -8.60 1.57
N VAL A 260 20.10 -8.08 0.71
CA VAL A 260 19.83 -8.59 -0.62
C VAL A 260 20.27 -7.55 -1.64
N THR A 261 21.13 -7.94 -2.55
CA THR A 261 21.78 -7.04 -3.53
C THR A 261 21.45 -7.38 -4.97
N SER A 262 20.84 -8.55 -5.22
CA SER A 262 20.49 -9.04 -6.55
C SER A 262 19.02 -9.48 -6.62
N PRO A 263 18.32 -9.23 -7.73
CA PRO A 263 16.95 -9.69 -7.92
C PRO A 263 16.76 -11.20 -7.75
N ASP A 264 17.76 -11.99 -8.13
CA ASP A 264 17.69 -13.46 -8.07
C ASP A 264 17.76 -14.01 -6.63
N GLU A 265 18.20 -13.20 -5.67
CA GLU A 265 18.29 -13.56 -4.26
C GLU A 265 16.96 -13.32 -3.50
N ILE A 266 16.08 -12.47 -4.02
CA ILE A 266 14.90 -12.00 -3.29
C ILE A 266 13.99 -13.16 -2.86
N GLY A 267 13.67 -14.08 -3.78
CA GLY A 267 12.78 -15.20 -3.49
C GLY A 267 13.32 -16.10 -2.36
N SER A 268 14.61 -16.43 -2.40
CA SER A 268 15.26 -17.26 -1.37
C SER A 268 15.39 -16.52 -0.03
N ALA A 269 15.66 -15.22 -0.03
CA ALA A 269 15.71 -14.39 1.16
C ALA A 269 14.33 -14.29 1.81
N MET A 270 13.27 -14.06 1.02
CA MET A 270 11.89 -14.09 1.49
C MET A 270 11.53 -15.43 2.13
N ALA A 271 11.90 -16.55 1.54
CA ALA A 271 11.64 -17.87 2.11
C ALA A 271 12.29 -18.02 3.49
N ARG A 272 13.55 -17.62 3.66
CA ARG A 272 14.26 -17.65 4.95
C ARG A 272 13.60 -16.73 5.98
N ALA A 273 13.19 -15.52 5.58
CA ALA A 273 12.47 -14.60 6.45
C ALA A 273 11.12 -15.16 6.91
N VAL A 274 10.39 -15.84 6.03
CA VAL A 274 9.13 -16.53 6.38
C VAL A 274 9.39 -17.64 7.39
N GLU A 275 10.42 -18.46 7.22
CA GLU A 275 10.76 -19.51 8.19
C GLU A 275 11.15 -18.91 9.56
N ALA A 276 11.96 -17.87 9.61
CA ALA A 276 12.25 -17.15 10.85
C ALA A 276 10.96 -16.62 11.52
N SER A 277 10.07 -16.02 10.74
CA SER A 277 8.82 -15.45 11.26
C SER A 277 7.88 -16.50 11.88
N LYS A 278 7.88 -17.73 11.37
CA LYS A 278 7.09 -18.86 11.92
C LYS A 278 7.53 -19.29 13.31
N THR A 279 8.81 -19.07 13.65
CA THR A 279 9.35 -19.38 14.98
C THR A 279 9.17 -18.26 16.00
N GLY A 280 8.50 -17.17 15.62
CA GLY A 280 8.36 -15.96 16.44
C GLY A 280 9.52 -14.99 16.30
N GLN A 281 10.57 -15.32 15.53
CA GLN A 281 11.70 -14.43 15.30
C GLN A 281 11.33 -13.39 14.23
N PRO A 282 11.38 -12.08 14.53
CA PRO A 282 11.21 -11.07 13.49
C PRO A 282 12.35 -11.15 12.49
N ALA A 283 12.07 -10.78 11.23
CA ALA A 283 13.04 -10.77 10.16
C ALA A 283 13.12 -9.38 9.52
N LEU A 284 14.33 -8.97 9.15
CA LEU A 284 14.57 -7.78 8.35
C LEU A 284 15.32 -8.17 7.08
N LEU A 285 14.73 -7.82 5.93
CA LEU A 285 15.37 -7.91 4.63
C LEU A 285 15.74 -6.51 4.16
N GLU A 286 17.03 -6.23 4.08
CA GLU A 286 17.57 -4.99 3.57
C GLU A 286 17.78 -5.12 2.07
N MET A 287 16.85 -4.60 1.28
CA MET A 287 16.87 -4.63 -0.17
C MET A 287 17.64 -3.42 -0.72
N ILE A 288 18.82 -3.65 -1.29
CA ILE A 288 19.59 -2.58 -1.93
C ILE A 288 18.92 -2.18 -3.22
N SER A 289 18.22 -1.09 -3.20
CA SER A 289 17.42 -0.60 -4.33
C SER A 289 17.98 0.69 -4.90
N LYS A 290 17.63 0.97 -6.14
CA LYS A 290 17.87 2.31 -6.72
C LYS A 290 16.87 3.31 -6.19
N GLU A 291 17.20 4.58 -6.26
CA GLU A 291 16.20 5.64 -6.20
C GLU A 291 15.27 5.54 -7.42
N GLU A 292 13.97 5.51 -7.17
CA GLU A 292 12.95 5.40 -8.22
C GLU A 292 11.81 6.38 -7.92
N GLU A 293 11.72 7.42 -8.71
CA GLU A 293 10.71 8.46 -8.56
C GLU A 293 9.43 8.20 -9.33
N THR A 294 9.48 7.27 -10.28
CA THR A 294 8.30 6.95 -11.09
C THR A 294 7.29 6.19 -10.25
N ILE A 295 6.10 6.73 -10.14
CA ILE A 295 4.96 6.12 -9.44
C ILE A 295 3.71 6.16 -10.31
N SER A 296 2.80 5.22 -10.09
CA SER A 296 1.49 5.24 -10.72
C SER A 296 0.61 6.29 -10.05
N THR A 297 0.32 7.38 -10.76
CA THR A 297 -0.48 8.50 -10.26
C THR A 297 -1.59 8.86 -11.23
N TYR A 298 -2.61 9.57 -10.72
CA TYR A 298 -3.65 10.17 -11.54
C TYR A 298 -3.07 11.25 -12.48
N GLY A 299 -3.59 11.31 -13.70
CA GLY A 299 -3.40 12.44 -14.58
C GLY A 299 -1.99 12.61 -15.16
N ARG A 300 -1.19 11.56 -15.22
CA ARG A 300 0.10 11.55 -15.90
C ARG A 300 0.14 10.52 -17.01
#